data_32746cf35c1a9ceeae613fdbdd8f62d0
#
_entry.id   32746cf35c1a9ceeae613fdbdd8f62d0
#
_cell.length_a   1.000
_cell.length_b   1.000
_cell.length_c   1.000
_cell.angle_alpha   90.00
_cell.angle_beta   90.00
_cell.angle_gamma   90.00
#
_symmetry.space_group_name_H-M   'P 1'
#
loop_
_entity.id
_entity.type
_entity.pdbx_description
1 polymer ?
#
loop_
_entity_poly.entity_id
_entity_poly.type
_entity_poly.pdbx_seq_one_letter_code
_entity_poly.pdbx_strand_id
1 'polypeptide(L)'
;MENISRQEYNNLFGPTVGDKIRLGDTNLYVEIEKDLRGYGDEVVYGGGKTLRDGMGLANTMTSREGALDLVITNVTILDPILGVIKADVGIKDGKIAGVGKSGNPNIMRGVHPDLVTGVATDAISGEHLILTAAAIDGHVHMIAPQQAYAALSNGVTTLIGGGIGPTDGSNGTTITSGQWNMEQMLGSVEELPINIGLLGKGNGSVEQPLVEQIEAGACGLKIHEDWGSTPAAIQMALQVADRYDVQVAIHTDTLNESGYVEDTIAAFDGRTIHTYHTEGAGGGHAPDLLKVAAMPNVLPSSTNPTLPFGVNSQAELFDMIMVCHNLNPKIPSDVAFAESRVRPQTQAAENILHDLGVLSMVSSDSQAMGRVGESFMRTFQMASYMKACVGRLAEDTEENDNFRVLRYLAKITINPAITHGISDYVGSIEKGKVADLVLWEPQFFGAKPKMVIKGGLISWANMGDANASLPTPQPCYYRPMFGAMGRTLRSTAISFVSTAAWERGVKERLGLQRQVLPVQRTRQLTKYDMVLNGATPQIEVDPETFKVWVNGAHAYIKPA
;
A
#
# COMPACT_ATOMS: atom_id res chain seq x y z
N MET A 1 -14.86 -41.23 -17.20
CA MET A 1 -14.14 -39.96 -16.95
C MET A 1 -12.73 -40.17 -17.49
N GLU A 2 -12.35 -39.38 -18.46
CA GLU A 2 -10.94 -39.36 -18.88
C GLU A 2 -10.14 -38.61 -17.82
N ASN A 3 -9.07 -39.23 -17.34
CA ASN A 3 -8.14 -38.58 -16.43
C ASN A 3 -7.14 -37.77 -17.25
N ILE A 4 -6.96 -36.50 -16.92
CA ILE A 4 -5.86 -35.67 -17.44
C ILE A 4 -4.71 -35.63 -16.45
N SER A 5 -3.48 -35.50 -16.94
CA SER A 5 -2.31 -35.35 -16.09
C SER A 5 -2.33 -34.00 -15.35
N ARG A 6 -1.61 -33.89 -14.21
CA ARG A 6 -1.46 -32.62 -13.49
C ARG A 6 -0.86 -31.54 -14.39
N GLN A 7 0.07 -31.89 -15.26
CA GLN A 7 0.69 -30.95 -16.18
C GLN A 7 -0.31 -30.43 -17.23
N GLU A 8 -1.15 -31.29 -17.76
CA GLU A 8 -2.22 -30.87 -18.70
C GLU A 8 -3.24 -29.98 -18.00
N TYR A 9 -3.61 -30.30 -16.75
CA TYR A 9 -4.47 -29.46 -15.93
C TYR A 9 -3.86 -28.07 -15.74
N ASN A 10 -2.57 -28.00 -15.34
CA ASN A 10 -1.87 -26.73 -15.17
C ASN A 10 -1.76 -25.93 -16.46
N ASN A 11 -1.54 -26.58 -17.59
CA ASN A 11 -1.50 -25.90 -18.89
C ASN A 11 -2.85 -25.26 -19.28
N LEU A 12 -3.96 -25.88 -18.88
CA LEU A 12 -5.31 -25.42 -19.19
C LEU A 12 -5.83 -24.37 -18.21
N PHE A 13 -5.57 -24.55 -16.91
CA PHE A 13 -6.22 -23.80 -15.84
C PHE A 13 -5.23 -23.11 -14.89
N GLY A 14 -3.94 -23.20 -15.18
CA GLY A 14 -2.87 -22.68 -14.32
C GLY A 14 -2.61 -23.56 -13.09
N PRO A 15 -1.65 -23.17 -12.24
CA PRO A 15 -1.25 -23.90 -11.06
C PRO A 15 -2.42 -24.05 -10.07
N THR A 16 -2.42 -25.16 -9.29
CA THR A 16 -3.44 -25.51 -8.31
C THR A 16 -2.80 -25.95 -6.98
N VAL A 17 -3.60 -26.48 -6.05
CA VAL A 17 -3.18 -26.83 -4.69
C VAL A 17 -1.90 -27.68 -4.67
N GLY A 18 -0.91 -27.22 -3.89
CA GLY A 18 0.41 -27.82 -3.76
C GLY A 18 1.39 -27.47 -4.89
N ASP A 19 0.98 -26.71 -5.90
CA ASP A 19 1.90 -26.16 -6.89
C ASP A 19 2.61 -24.92 -6.32
N LYS A 20 3.91 -24.78 -6.69
CA LYS A 20 4.75 -23.71 -6.22
C LYS A 20 5.03 -22.71 -7.34
N ILE A 21 5.01 -21.45 -6.97
CA ILE A 21 5.25 -20.33 -7.88
C ILE A 21 6.40 -19.50 -7.32
N ARG A 22 7.45 -19.31 -8.12
CA ARG A 22 8.53 -18.37 -7.80
C ARG A 22 8.06 -16.95 -8.07
N LEU A 23 8.35 -16.03 -7.16
CA LEU A 23 7.99 -14.62 -7.26
C LEU A 23 9.11 -13.80 -7.89
N GLY A 24 8.95 -13.47 -9.16
CA GLY A 24 9.90 -12.65 -9.90
C GLY A 24 11.32 -13.21 -9.89
N ASP A 25 12.30 -12.32 -9.85
CA ASP A 25 13.73 -12.65 -9.70
C ASP A 25 14.16 -12.64 -8.22
N THR A 26 13.39 -13.34 -7.38
CA THR A 26 13.64 -13.52 -5.95
C THR A 26 13.91 -14.99 -5.62
N ASN A 27 14.31 -15.27 -4.39
CA ASN A 27 14.37 -16.65 -3.84
C ASN A 27 13.08 -17.06 -3.12
N LEU A 28 11.99 -16.30 -3.28
CA LEU A 28 10.71 -16.55 -2.62
C LEU A 28 9.84 -17.46 -3.47
N TYR A 29 9.24 -18.46 -2.81
CA TYR A 29 8.30 -19.40 -3.41
C TYR A 29 7.01 -19.42 -2.62
N VAL A 30 5.88 -19.29 -3.29
CA VAL A 30 4.56 -19.50 -2.69
C VAL A 30 3.96 -20.80 -3.16
N GLU A 31 3.20 -21.45 -2.29
CA GLU A 31 2.47 -22.69 -2.58
C GLU A 31 0.97 -22.43 -2.42
N ILE A 32 0.18 -22.88 -3.39
CA ILE A 32 -1.27 -22.72 -3.34
C ILE A 32 -1.84 -23.66 -2.29
N GLU A 33 -2.50 -23.09 -1.27
CA GLU A 33 -3.03 -23.83 -0.10
C GLU A 33 -4.43 -24.39 -0.36
N LYS A 34 -5.25 -23.64 -1.11
CA LYS A 34 -6.66 -23.97 -1.38
C LYS A 34 -7.05 -23.61 -2.81
N ASP A 35 -7.94 -24.40 -3.38
CA ASP A 35 -8.63 -24.10 -4.62
C ASP A 35 -10.14 -24.00 -4.33
N LEU A 36 -10.71 -22.82 -4.53
CA LEU A 36 -12.11 -22.54 -4.23
C LEU A 36 -13.06 -22.84 -5.39
N ARG A 37 -12.53 -23.38 -6.50
CA ARG A 37 -13.33 -23.83 -7.65
C ARG A 37 -13.65 -25.31 -7.53
N GLY A 38 -14.19 -25.92 -8.51
CA GLY A 38 -14.37 -27.38 -8.59
C GLY A 38 -13.62 -27.93 -9.79
N TYR A 39 -12.81 -28.97 -9.59
CA TYR A 39 -12.07 -29.59 -10.70
C TYR A 39 -13.00 -30.19 -11.76
N GLY A 40 -12.70 -29.89 -13.02
CA GLY A 40 -13.43 -30.41 -14.18
C GLY A 40 -14.66 -29.59 -14.58
N ASP A 41 -14.89 -28.47 -13.94
CA ASP A 41 -16.03 -27.57 -14.20
C ASP A 41 -15.59 -26.09 -14.14
N GLU A 42 -14.36 -25.81 -14.57
CA GLU A 42 -13.76 -24.48 -14.57
C GLU A 42 -14.33 -23.64 -15.71
N VAL A 43 -14.56 -22.36 -15.41
CA VAL A 43 -14.90 -21.35 -16.41
C VAL A 43 -13.62 -20.83 -17.06
N VAL A 44 -13.55 -20.92 -18.38
CA VAL A 44 -12.40 -20.45 -19.18
C VAL A 44 -12.90 -19.70 -20.40
N TYR A 45 -12.32 -18.53 -20.68
CA TYR A 45 -12.59 -17.76 -21.89
C TYR A 45 -11.71 -18.23 -23.04
N GLY A 46 -12.29 -18.26 -24.26
CA GLY A 46 -11.57 -18.53 -25.50
C GLY A 46 -12.39 -19.33 -26.51
N GLY A 47 -11.88 -19.43 -27.74
CA GLY A 47 -12.51 -20.23 -28.81
C GLY A 47 -12.62 -21.70 -28.41
N GLY A 48 -13.83 -22.23 -28.39
CA GLY A 48 -14.10 -23.62 -28.00
C GLY A 48 -14.03 -23.88 -26.49
N LYS A 49 -13.87 -22.85 -25.65
CA LYS A 49 -13.81 -22.95 -24.18
C LYS A 49 -15.20 -22.86 -23.54
N THR A 50 -15.27 -22.87 -22.21
CA THR A 50 -16.51 -23.04 -21.45
C THR A 50 -17.30 -21.76 -21.21
N LEU A 51 -16.68 -20.58 -21.24
CA LEU A 51 -17.37 -19.31 -21.01
C LEU A 51 -18.17 -18.88 -22.26
N ARG A 52 -19.27 -19.58 -22.52
CA ARG A 52 -20.17 -19.37 -23.67
C ARG A 52 -21.63 -19.45 -23.24
N ASP A 53 -22.52 -18.89 -24.05
CA ASP A 53 -23.97 -18.89 -23.83
C ASP A 53 -24.53 -20.31 -23.58
N GLY A 54 -25.32 -20.45 -22.53
CA GLY A 54 -25.90 -21.74 -22.13
C GLY A 54 -24.89 -22.75 -21.57
N MET A 55 -23.63 -22.37 -21.45
CA MET A 55 -22.58 -23.14 -20.78
C MET A 55 -22.13 -22.39 -19.52
N GLY A 56 -20.93 -21.84 -19.49
CA GLY A 56 -20.47 -21.01 -18.39
C GLY A 56 -21.18 -19.67 -18.26
N LEU A 57 -21.86 -19.17 -19.29
CA LEU A 57 -22.70 -17.97 -19.20
C LEU A 57 -24.16 -18.36 -18.96
N ALA A 58 -24.78 -17.80 -17.92
CA ALA A 58 -26.18 -17.90 -17.61
C ALA A 58 -26.98 -16.96 -18.52
N ASN A 59 -27.70 -17.54 -19.49
CA ASN A 59 -28.48 -16.77 -20.47
C ASN A 59 -29.74 -16.13 -19.92
N THR A 60 -30.12 -16.44 -18.68
CA THR A 60 -31.30 -15.91 -18.00
C THR A 60 -30.98 -14.77 -17.05
N MET A 61 -29.69 -14.42 -16.84
CA MET A 61 -29.25 -13.41 -15.88
C MET A 61 -28.84 -12.13 -16.59
N THR A 62 -29.47 -11.03 -16.19
CA THR A 62 -29.07 -9.68 -16.62
C THR A 62 -28.13 -9.04 -15.59
N SER A 63 -27.46 -7.95 -15.99
CA SER A 63 -26.66 -7.14 -15.08
C SER A 63 -27.47 -6.61 -13.87
N ARG A 64 -28.76 -6.29 -14.07
CA ARG A 64 -29.66 -5.82 -13.02
C ARG A 64 -30.05 -6.92 -12.03
N GLU A 65 -30.01 -8.17 -12.45
CA GLU A 65 -30.31 -9.34 -11.62
C GLU A 65 -29.05 -9.90 -10.94
N GLY A 66 -27.91 -9.24 -11.11
CA GLY A 66 -26.68 -9.58 -10.40
C GLY A 66 -25.60 -10.29 -11.21
N ALA A 67 -25.77 -10.47 -12.55
CA ALA A 67 -24.67 -10.93 -13.37
C ALA A 67 -23.46 -9.99 -13.25
N LEU A 68 -22.28 -10.56 -13.13
CA LEU A 68 -21.02 -9.83 -13.00
C LEU A 68 -20.78 -8.90 -14.20
N ASP A 69 -20.10 -7.79 -13.96
CA ASP A 69 -19.60 -6.92 -15.02
C ASP A 69 -18.28 -7.45 -15.59
N LEU A 70 -17.43 -7.99 -14.69
CA LEU A 70 -16.14 -8.58 -15.05
C LEU A 70 -15.85 -9.79 -14.16
N VAL A 71 -15.27 -10.84 -14.75
CA VAL A 71 -14.72 -11.98 -14.02
C VAL A 71 -13.24 -12.18 -14.33
N ILE A 72 -12.42 -12.37 -13.31
CA ILE A 72 -11.03 -12.82 -13.46
C ILE A 72 -11.03 -14.32 -13.16
N THR A 73 -10.82 -15.15 -14.19
CA THR A 73 -10.94 -16.61 -14.05
C THR A 73 -9.64 -17.24 -13.59
N ASN A 74 -9.72 -18.28 -12.79
CA ASN A 74 -8.61 -19.20 -12.51
C ASN A 74 -7.32 -18.54 -12.02
N VAL A 75 -7.40 -17.47 -11.24
CA VAL A 75 -6.23 -16.69 -10.82
C VAL A 75 -5.65 -17.19 -9.49
N THR A 76 -4.33 -17.12 -9.34
CA THR A 76 -3.67 -17.32 -8.05
C THR A 76 -3.71 -16.02 -7.26
N ILE A 77 -4.35 -16.04 -6.10
CA ILE A 77 -4.50 -14.88 -5.23
C ILE A 77 -3.45 -14.92 -4.14
N LEU A 78 -2.73 -13.83 -3.96
CA LEU A 78 -1.92 -13.55 -2.77
C LEU A 78 -2.58 -12.41 -2.00
N ASP A 79 -3.14 -12.72 -0.85
CA ASP A 79 -3.84 -11.73 -0.02
C ASP A 79 -3.60 -12.03 1.47
N PRO A 80 -3.17 -11.05 2.29
CA PRO A 80 -2.86 -11.27 3.70
C PRO A 80 -4.05 -11.77 4.55
N ILE A 81 -5.28 -11.57 4.08
CA ILE A 81 -6.51 -12.02 4.75
C ILE A 81 -6.94 -13.39 4.24
N LEU A 82 -6.87 -13.63 2.92
CA LEU A 82 -7.36 -14.85 2.28
C LEU A 82 -6.31 -15.97 2.22
N GLY A 83 -5.01 -15.62 2.28
CA GLY A 83 -3.91 -16.56 2.09
C GLY A 83 -3.43 -16.68 0.64
N VAL A 84 -2.78 -17.78 0.31
CA VAL A 84 -2.36 -18.14 -1.05
C VAL A 84 -3.36 -19.13 -1.62
N ILE A 85 -4.29 -18.63 -2.43
CA ILE A 85 -5.42 -19.44 -2.89
C ILE A 85 -5.63 -19.36 -4.40
N LYS A 86 -6.33 -20.34 -4.94
CA LYS A 86 -6.80 -20.37 -6.33
C LYS A 86 -8.30 -20.13 -6.36
N ALA A 87 -8.76 -19.16 -7.17
CA ALA A 87 -10.17 -18.83 -7.28
C ALA A 87 -10.48 -18.04 -8.56
N ASP A 88 -11.77 -17.81 -8.81
CA ASP A 88 -12.25 -16.74 -9.67
C ASP A 88 -12.59 -15.52 -8.80
N VAL A 89 -12.43 -14.33 -9.35
CA VAL A 89 -12.79 -13.06 -8.70
C VAL A 89 -13.82 -12.34 -9.55
N GLY A 90 -15.00 -12.08 -8.98
CA GLY A 90 -16.06 -11.33 -9.65
C GLY A 90 -16.04 -9.86 -9.27
N ILE A 91 -16.28 -9.01 -10.26
CA ILE A 91 -16.40 -7.56 -10.09
C ILE A 91 -17.78 -7.12 -10.54
N LYS A 92 -18.43 -6.30 -9.71
CA LYS A 92 -19.75 -5.71 -9.97
C LYS A 92 -19.78 -4.27 -9.49
N ASP A 93 -20.23 -3.35 -10.33
CA ASP A 93 -20.34 -1.92 -10.02
C ASP A 93 -19.07 -1.31 -9.39
N GLY A 94 -17.91 -1.73 -9.92
CA GLY A 94 -16.59 -1.27 -9.48
C GLY A 94 -16.08 -1.87 -8.17
N LYS A 95 -16.81 -2.82 -7.58
CA LYS A 95 -16.48 -3.50 -6.33
C LYS A 95 -16.24 -4.98 -6.53
N ILE A 96 -15.50 -5.57 -5.62
CA ILE A 96 -15.34 -7.03 -5.52
C ILE A 96 -16.68 -7.62 -5.11
N ALA A 97 -17.31 -8.38 -6.00
CA ALA A 97 -18.56 -9.07 -5.72
C ALA A 97 -18.34 -10.33 -4.89
N GLY A 98 -17.21 -11.02 -5.12
CA GLY A 98 -16.85 -12.21 -4.38
C GLY A 98 -15.58 -12.87 -4.92
N VAL A 99 -15.14 -13.90 -4.16
CA VAL A 99 -14.00 -14.76 -4.49
C VAL A 99 -14.45 -16.21 -4.35
N GLY A 100 -14.27 -17.05 -5.36
CA GLY A 100 -14.73 -18.43 -5.32
C GLY A 100 -14.89 -19.04 -6.71
N LYS A 101 -15.92 -19.85 -6.90
CA LYS A 101 -16.26 -20.44 -8.20
C LYS A 101 -17.28 -19.57 -8.92
N SER A 102 -16.94 -19.06 -10.08
CA SER A 102 -17.85 -18.34 -10.99
C SER A 102 -18.53 -19.28 -11.98
N GLY A 103 -19.55 -18.80 -12.67
CA GLY A 103 -20.17 -19.50 -13.78
C GLY A 103 -21.68 -19.42 -13.83
N ASN A 104 -22.28 -20.44 -14.47
CA ASN A 104 -23.72 -20.58 -14.69
C ASN A 104 -24.34 -21.57 -13.69
N PRO A 105 -25.07 -21.11 -12.68
CA PRO A 105 -25.63 -21.99 -11.65
C PRO A 105 -26.70 -22.95 -12.19
N ASN A 106 -27.23 -22.71 -13.39
CA ASN A 106 -28.25 -23.58 -13.99
C ASN A 106 -27.70 -24.95 -14.41
N ILE A 107 -26.39 -25.01 -14.73
CA ILE A 107 -25.73 -26.24 -15.20
C ILE A 107 -24.48 -26.62 -14.41
N MET A 108 -23.85 -25.66 -13.73
CA MET A 108 -22.61 -25.85 -12.95
C MET A 108 -22.92 -25.90 -11.45
N ARG A 109 -22.42 -26.94 -10.77
CA ARG A 109 -22.60 -27.08 -9.33
C ARG A 109 -21.62 -26.22 -8.56
N GLY A 110 -22.06 -25.65 -7.43
CA GLY A 110 -21.20 -24.94 -6.50
C GLY A 110 -20.76 -23.55 -6.96
N VAL A 111 -21.40 -22.98 -7.98
CA VAL A 111 -21.23 -21.57 -8.34
C VAL A 111 -21.63 -20.70 -7.16
N HIS A 112 -20.73 -19.79 -6.78
CA HIS A 112 -21.00 -18.84 -5.69
C HIS A 112 -22.16 -17.90 -6.10
N PRO A 113 -23.14 -17.64 -5.24
CA PRO A 113 -24.31 -16.81 -5.61
C PRO A 113 -23.97 -15.41 -6.17
N ASP A 114 -22.90 -14.81 -5.69
CA ASP A 114 -22.43 -13.50 -6.14
C ASP A 114 -21.49 -13.56 -7.35
N LEU A 115 -21.20 -14.76 -7.90
CA LEU A 115 -20.24 -14.96 -8.99
C LEU A 115 -20.89 -15.51 -10.27
N VAL A 116 -22.16 -15.16 -10.49
CA VAL A 116 -22.88 -15.58 -11.70
C VAL A 116 -22.37 -14.80 -12.89
N THR A 117 -21.88 -15.51 -13.90
CA THR A 117 -21.50 -14.94 -15.20
C THR A 117 -22.69 -14.97 -16.15
N GLY A 118 -22.91 -13.89 -16.88
CA GLY A 118 -24.01 -13.74 -17.83
C GLY A 118 -23.57 -13.03 -19.10
N VAL A 119 -24.51 -12.68 -19.96
CA VAL A 119 -24.24 -11.97 -21.22
C VAL A 119 -23.53 -10.63 -21.02
N ALA A 120 -23.77 -9.98 -19.87
CA ALA A 120 -23.17 -8.71 -19.49
C ALA A 120 -21.74 -8.83 -18.94
N THR A 121 -21.24 -10.05 -18.72
CA THR A 121 -19.96 -10.28 -18.07
C THR A 121 -18.82 -10.31 -19.08
N ASP A 122 -17.83 -9.43 -18.89
CA ASP A 122 -16.54 -9.53 -19.57
C ASP A 122 -15.56 -10.40 -18.75
N ALA A 123 -14.46 -10.83 -19.36
CA ALA A 123 -13.55 -11.78 -18.73
C ALA A 123 -12.08 -11.40 -18.90
N ILE A 124 -11.32 -11.63 -17.82
CA ILE A 124 -9.85 -11.66 -17.85
C ILE A 124 -9.41 -13.08 -17.54
N SER A 125 -8.62 -13.68 -18.42
CA SER A 125 -7.96 -14.97 -18.20
C SER A 125 -6.88 -14.83 -17.15
N GLY A 126 -7.13 -15.35 -15.96
CA GLY A 126 -6.22 -15.32 -14.80
C GLY A 126 -5.33 -16.56 -14.69
N GLU A 127 -5.51 -17.54 -15.58
CA GLU A 127 -4.66 -18.73 -15.65
C GLU A 127 -3.20 -18.33 -15.75
N HIS A 128 -2.34 -18.84 -14.89
CA HIS A 128 -0.91 -18.49 -14.79
C HIS A 128 -0.60 -17.05 -14.32
N LEU A 129 -1.60 -16.28 -13.87
CA LEU A 129 -1.38 -14.95 -13.27
C LEU A 129 -1.50 -14.99 -11.75
N ILE A 130 -0.83 -14.04 -11.11
CA ILE A 130 -0.98 -13.72 -9.69
C ILE A 130 -1.85 -12.47 -9.58
N LEU A 131 -2.79 -12.47 -8.65
CA LEU A 131 -3.61 -11.31 -8.28
C LEU A 131 -3.28 -10.87 -6.85
N THR A 132 -3.04 -9.58 -6.68
CA THR A 132 -2.93 -8.93 -5.37
C THR A 132 -3.89 -7.75 -5.26
N ALA A 133 -4.23 -7.34 -4.04
CA ALA A 133 -4.74 -6.00 -3.83
C ALA A 133 -3.68 -4.98 -4.30
N ALA A 134 -4.12 -3.82 -4.75
CA ALA A 134 -3.21 -2.74 -5.09
C ALA A 134 -2.59 -2.12 -3.83
N ALA A 135 -1.37 -1.62 -3.95
CA ALA A 135 -0.67 -1.00 -2.84
C ALA A 135 -1.24 0.39 -2.48
N ILE A 136 -1.02 0.73 -1.22
CA ILE A 136 -1.36 2.01 -0.61
C ILE A 136 -0.07 2.61 -0.06
N ASP A 137 0.24 3.82 -0.48
CA ASP A 137 1.40 4.56 0.01
C ASP A 137 0.93 5.63 1.00
N GLY A 138 1.30 5.44 2.26
CA GLY A 138 0.90 6.31 3.37
C GLY A 138 1.85 7.48 3.64
N HIS A 139 2.86 7.70 2.78
CA HIS A 139 3.85 8.75 2.96
C HIS A 139 4.30 9.31 1.61
N VAL A 140 3.62 10.36 1.15
CA VAL A 140 3.84 10.95 -0.18
C VAL A 140 3.86 12.47 -0.12
N HIS A 141 4.86 13.08 -0.77
CA HIS A 141 4.94 14.52 -0.98
C HIS A 141 4.19 14.89 -2.28
N MET A 142 3.19 15.76 -2.17
CA MET A 142 2.39 16.20 -3.31
C MET A 142 3.09 17.38 -4.00
N ILE A 143 4.18 17.08 -4.74
CA ILE A 143 5.00 18.07 -5.45
C ILE A 143 4.63 18.13 -6.93
N ALA A 144 4.72 17.01 -7.64
CA ALA A 144 4.35 16.92 -9.05
C ALA A 144 3.21 15.92 -9.26
N PRO A 145 2.10 16.30 -9.90
CA PRO A 145 0.92 15.43 -10.07
C PRO A 145 1.22 14.19 -10.93
N GLN A 146 2.26 14.22 -11.76
CA GLN A 146 2.67 13.11 -12.63
C GLN A 146 3.07 11.85 -11.83
N GLN A 147 3.42 11.98 -10.54
CA GLN A 147 3.67 10.81 -9.68
C GLN A 147 2.47 9.86 -9.59
N ALA A 148 1.25 10.34 -9.78
CA ALA A 148 0.05 9.50 -9.83
C ALA A 148 0.14 8.41 -10.92
N TYR A 149 0.70 8.76 -12.07
CA TYR A 149 0.91 7.81 -13.17
C TYR A 149 2.06 6.84 -12.88
N ALA A 150 3.13 7.31 -12.22
CA ALA A 150 4.21 6.45 -11.75
C ALA A 150 3.70 5.45 -10.70
N ALA A 151 2.89 5.91 -9.76
CA ALA A 151 2.23 5.05 -8.77
C ALA A 151 1.37 3.97 -9.45
N LEU A 152 0.45 4.40 -10.30
CA LEU A 152 -0.48 3.50 -10.98
C LEU A 152 0.24 2.46 -11.84
N SER A 153 1.31 2.87 -12.57
CA SER A 153 2.09 1.97 -13.42
C SER A 153 2.82 0.86 -12.65
N ASN A 154 2.98 1.02 -11.35
CA ASN A 154 3.66 0.06 -10.46
C ASN A 154 2.70 -0.61 -9.46
N GLY A 155 1.39 -0.48 -9.66
CA GLY A 155 0.39 -1.16 -8.85
C GLY A 155 0.03 -0.44 -7.54
N VAL A 156 0.41 0.82 -7.37
CA VAL A 156 -0.01 1.67 -6.25
C VAL A 156 -1.22 2.48 -6.71
N THR A 157 -2.37 2.32 -6.07
CA THR A 157 -3.63 2.97 -6.45
C THR A 157 -4.14 3.99 -5.44
N THR A 158 -3.49 4.09 -4.28
CA THR A 158 -3.88 5.02 -3.22
C THR A 158 -2.65 5.73 -2.66
N LEU A 159 -2.69 7.06 -2.62
CA LEU A 159 -1.66 7.91 -2.03
C LEU A 159 -2.24 8.71 -0.86
N ILE A 160 -1.57 8.66 0.29
CA ILE A 160 -1.89 9.49 1.44
C ILE A 160 -0.66 10.33 1.79
N GLY A 161 -0.83 11.63 1.83
CA GLY A 161 0.27 12.55 2.06
C GLY A 161 -0.19 14.00 1.96
N GLY A 162 0.70 14.90 1.58
CA GLY A 162 0.36 16.31 1.46
C GLY A 162 1.41 17.12 0.73
N GLY A 163 1.08 18.37 0.46
CA GLY A 163 1.86 19.34 -0.29
C GLY A 163 0.96 20.14 -1.22
N ILE A 164 1.53 21.15 -1.86
CA ILE A 164 0.85 22.07 -2.79
C ILE A 164 1.71 22.38 -4.02
N GLY A 165 2.59 21.46 -4.40
CA GLY A 165 3.59 21.72 -5.43
C GLY A 165 5.01 21.90 -4.84
N PRO A 166 6.00 22.37 -5.61
CA PRO A 166 7.41 22.42 -5.21
C PRO A 166 7.72 23.62 -4.31
N THR A 167 7.00 23.78 -3.20
CA THR A 167 7.35 24.72 -2.14
C THR A 167 8.33 24.06 -1.17
N ASP A 168 9.15 24.85 -0.44
CA ASP A 168 10.08 24.31 0.55
C ASP A 168 9.32 23.50 1.62
N GLY A 169 8.16 24.00 2.06
CA GLY A 169 7.31 23.26 2.99
C GLY A 169 6.79 21.92 2.45
N SER A 170 6.46 21.83 1.16
CA SER A 170 6.06 20.57 0.52
C SER A 170 7.24 19.65 0.24
N ASN A 171 8.41 20.21 -0.10
CA ASN A 171 9.64 19.45 -0.31
C ASN A 171 10.10 18.77 0.99
N GLY A 172 10.07 19.49 2.12
CA GLY A 172 10.46 18.94 3.42
C GLY A 172 9.38 18.11 4.10
N THR A 173 8.09 18.40 3.83
CA THR A 173 7.00 17.81 4.63
C THR A 173 5.82 17.32 3.78
N THR A 174 5.09 16.33 4.26
CA THR A 174 3.88 15.79 3.60
C THR A 174 2.62 16.53 4.07
N ILE A 175 2.62 17.85 3.99
CA ILE A 175 1.59 18.69 4.59
C ILE A 175 0.91 19.59 3.57
N THR A 176 -0.41 19.53 3.50
CA THR A 176 -1.28 20.52 2.83
C THR A 176 -1.84 21.46 3.90
N SER A 177 -1.26 22.65 4.04
CA SER A 177 -1.52 23.55 5.17
C SER A 177 -2.71 24.45 4.95
N GLY A 178 -3.63 24.49 5.91
CA GLY A 178 -4.73 25.46 5.99
C GLY A 178 -5.91 25.15 5.06
N GLN A 179 -7.05 25.80 5.33
CA GLN A 179 -8.30 25.53 4.63
C GLN A 179 -8.19 25.77 3.13
N TRP A 180 -7.70 26.94 2.71
CA TRP A 180 -7.67 27.31 1.30
C TRP A 180 -6.85 26.33 0.45
N ASN A 181 -5.64 25.98 0.90
CA ASN A 181 -4.78 25.02 0.18
C ASN A 181 -5.42 23.64 0.13
N MET A 182 -6.06 23.19 1.23
CA MET A 182 -6.76 21.92 1.30
C MET A 182 -7.87 21.83 0.26
N GLU A 183 -8.72 22.86 0.18
CA GLU A 183 -9.83 22.93 -0.78
C GLU A 183 -9.34 22.98 -2.23
N GLN A 184 -8.28 23.77 -2.52
CA GLN A 184 -7.69 23.82 -3.86
C GLN A 184 -7.06 22.49 -4.26
N MET A 185 -6.35 21.82 -3.35
CA MET A 185 -5.76 20.51 -3.63
C MET A 185 -6.81 19.43 -3.84
N LEU A 186 -7.90 19.40 -3.08
CA LEU A 186 -9.02 18.47 -3.34
C LEU A 186 -9.61 18.66 -4.75
N GLY A 187 -9.73 19.90 -5.21
CA GLY A 187 -10.14 20.20 -6.59
C GLY A 187 -9.10 19.80 -7.65
N SER A 188 -7.81 20.02 -7.37
CA SER A 188 -6.75 19.75 -8.34
C SER A 188 -6.52 18.26 -8.62
N VAL A 189 -6.84 17.38 -7.66
CA VAL A 189 -6.65 15.92 -7.82
C VAL A 189 -7.83 15.22 -8.52
N GLU A 190 -8.87 15.95 -8.91
CA GLU A 190 -10.09 15.41 -9.53
C GLU A 190 -9.81 14.55 -10.79
N GLU A 191 -8.79 14.91 -11.55
CA GLU A 191 -8.44 14.22 -12.81
C GLU A 191 -7.33 13.17 -12.64
N LEU A 192 -6.88 12.89 -11.41
CA LEU A 192 -5.85 11.88 -11.18
C LEU A 192 -6.47 10.49 -11.03
N PRO A 193 -5.98 9.47 -11.75
CA PRO A 193 -6.59 8.13 -11.79
C PRO A 193 -6.21 7.26 -10.58
N ILE A 194 -6.15 7.84 -9.39
CA ILE A 194 -5.81 7.16 -8.13
C ILE A 194 -6.66 7.70 -6.98
N ASN A 195 -6.72 6.96 -5.88
CA ASN A 195 -7.30 7.47 -4.63
C ASN A 195 -6.31 8.39 -3.93
N ILE A 196 -6.80 9.43 -3.28
CA ILE A 196 -5.96 10.41 -2.58
C ILE A 196 -6.58 10.74 -1.23
N GLY A 197 -5.72 10.82 -0.20
CA GLY A 197 -6.00 11.41 1.10
C GLY A 197 -4.98 12.51 1.40
N LEU A 198 -5.43 13.70 1.78
CA LEU A 198 -4.56 14.84 2.08
C LEU A 198 -4.41 15.03 3.59
N LEU A 199 -3.17 15.20 4.06
CA LEU A 199 -2.85 15.46 5.46
C LEU A 199 -2.69 16.98 5.71
N GLY A 200 -3.40 17.47 6.73
CA GLY A 200 -3.27 18.83 7.22
C GLY A 200 -2.05 19.01 8.13
N LYS A 201 -1.67 20.25 8.41
CA LYS A 201 -0.58 20.58 9.32
C LYS A 201 -0.99 20.30 10.77
N GLY A 202 -0.33 19.33 11.40
CA GLY A 202 -0.48 19.01 12.82
C GLY A 202 0.37 19.87 13.77
N ASN A 203 1.30 20.66 13.21
CA ASN A 203 2.19 21.53 13.99
C ASN A 203 1.43 22.77 14.47
N GLY A 204 0.74 22.62 15.61
CA GLY A 204 0.01 23.69 16.28
C GLY A 204 -0.31 23.30 17.71
N SER A 205 -0.02 24.20 18.66
CA SER A 205 -0.25 23.97 20.09
C SER A 205 -1.63 24.48 20.57
N VAL A 206 -2.50 24.85 19.64
CA VAL A 206 -3.89 25.26 19.89
C VAL A 206 -4.84 24.57 18.91
N GLU A 207 -6.07 24.34 19.35
CA GLU A 207 -7.03 23.47 18.66
C GLU A 207 -7.54 24.03 17.33
N GLN A 208 -7.95 25.32 17.31
CA GLN A 208 -8.67 25.94 16.21
C GLN A 208 -8.03 25.75 14.81
N PRO A 209 -6.74 26.03 14.58
CA PRO A 209 -6.13 25.85 13.27
C PRO A 209 -6.05 24.40 12.79
N LEU A 210 -6.10 23.43 13.71
CA LEU A 210 -6.11 22.01 13.38
C LEU A 210 -7.51 21.58 12.94
N VAL A 211 -8.54 22.00 13.68
CA VAL A 211 -9.94 21.72 13.38
C VAL A 211 -10.35 22.30 12.04
N GLU A 212 -9.96 23.53 11.73
CA GLU A 212 -10.24 24.19 10.45
C GLU A 212 -9.80 23.32 9.25
N GLN A 213 -8.62 22.71 9.31
CA GLN A 213 -8.07 21.88 8.24
C GLN A 213 -8.83 20.55 8.13
N ILE A 214 -9.20 19.94 9.27
CA ILE A 214 -10.00 18.70 9.29
C ILE A 214 -11.37 18.96 8.67
N GLU A 215 -12.03 20.06 9.02
CA GLU A 215 -13.32 20.46 8.48
C GLU A 215 -13.26 20.87 7.00
N ALA A 216 -12.09 21.33 6.52
CA ALA A 216 -11.85 21.64 5.13
C ALA A 216 -11.68 20.39 4.25
N GLY A 217 -11.32 19.23 4.83
CA GLY A 217 -11.19 17.97 4.10
C GLY A 217 -9.93 17.17 4.39
N ALA A 218 -9.06 17.58 5.32
CA ALA A 218 -7.91 16.77 5.70
C ALA A 218 -8.36 15.40 6.23
N CYS A 219 -7.81 14.31 5.69
CA CYS A 219 -8.10 12.95 6.15
C CYS A 219 -7.26 12.54 7.38
N GLY A 220 -6.31 13.37 7.78
CA GLY A 220 -5.41 13.19 8.91
C GLY A 220 -4.58 14.44 9.13
N LEU A 221 -3.73 14.40 10.17
CA LEU A 221 -2.78 15.46 10.47
C LEU A 221 -1.35 14.92 10.35
N LYS A 222 -0.44 15.75 9.89
CA LYS A 222 1.00 15.46 9.86
C LYS A 222 1.76 16.46 10.72
N ILE A 223 2.61 15.93 11.60
CA ILE A 223 3.59 16.70 12.38
C ILE A 223 4.97 16.49 11.77
N HIS A 224 5.74 17.55 11.63
CA HIS A 224 7.10 17.50 11.09
C HIS A 224 8.03 18.44 11.83
N GLU A 225 9.30 18.05 12.05
CA GLU A 225 10.30 18.85 12.79
C GLU A 225 10.56 20.22 12.17
N ASP A 226 10.58 20.33 10.83
CA ASP A 226 10.79 21.62 10.14
C ASP A 226 9.74 22.68 10.52
N TRP A 227 8.59 22.25 11.05
CA TRP A 227 7.53 23.11 11.59
C TRP A 227 7.47 23.11 13.12
N GLY A 228 8.38 22.39 13.79
CA GLY A 228 8.45 22.24 15.25
C GLY A 228 7.59 21.11 15.81
N SER A 229 8.15 19.89 15.92
CA SER A 229 7.47 18.73 16.55
C SER A 229 7.61 18.76 18.07
N THR A 230 7.10 19.82 18.68
CA THR A 230 7.15 20.01 20.14
C THR A 230 6.16 19.10 20.87
N PRO A 231 6.39 18.72 22.14
CA PRO A 231 5.41 17.97 22.94
C PRO A 231 4.02 18.61 22.96
N ALA A 232 3.94 19.93 23.02
CA ALA A 232 2.66 20.66 23.01
C ALA A 232 1.91 20.50 21.68
N ALA A 233 2.62 20.56 20.53
CA ALA A 233 2.03 20.33 19.22
C ALA A 233 1.56 18.88 19.05
N ILE A 234 2.37 17.91 19.51
CA ILE A 234 2.03 16.48 19.47
C ILE A 234 0.77 16.21 20.30
N GLN A 235 0.71 16.68 21.53
CA GLN A 235 -0.45 16.50 22.42
C GLN A 235 -1.71 17.12 21.83
N MET A 236 -1.62 18.34 21.30
CA MET A 236 -2.78 19.03 20.71
C MET A 236 -3.29 18.30 19.47
N ALA A 237 -2.40 17.89 18.56
CA ALA A 237 -2.78 17.15 17.35
C ALA A 237 -3.48 15.83 17.70
N LEU A 238 -2.96 15.09 18.69
CA LEU A 238 -3.55 13.84 19.15
C LEU A 238 -4.91 14.04 19.83
N GLN A 239 -5.07 15.08 20.65
CA GLN A 239 -6.35 15.41 21.27
C GLN A 239 -7.43 15.78 20.25
N VAL A 240 -7.07 16.57 19.23
CA VAL A 240 -7.98 16.90 18.12
C VAL A 240 -8.30 15.66 17.30
N ALA A 241 -7.28 14.86 16.99
CA ALA A 241 -7.46 13.62 16.24
C ALA A 241 -8.41 12.64 16.95
N ASP A 242 -8.31 12.49 18.27
CA ASP A 242 -9.19 11.63 19.06
C ASP A 242 -10.67 12.06 18.95
N ARG A 243 -10.93 13.37 18.87
CA ARG A 243 -12.28 13.91 18.73
C ARG A 243 -12.88 13.73 17.33
N TYR A 244 -12.03 13.83 16.30
CA TYR A 244 -12.47 13.84 14.91
C TYR A 244 -12.25 12.51 14.18
N ASP A 245 -11.73 11.51 14.88
CA ASP A 245 -11.39 10.18 14.35
C ASP A 245 -10.55 10.25 13.07
N VAL A 246 -9.42 10.95 13.14
CA VAL A 246 -8.43 11.03 12.06
C VAL A 246 -7.06 10.56 12.54
N GLN A 247 -6.21 10.06 11.64
CA GLN A 247 -4.85 9.64 11.99
C GLN A 247 -3.92 10.84 12.15
N VAL A 248 -2.94 10.69 13.05
CA VAL A 248 -1.79 11.60 13.15
C VAL A 248 -0.54 10.86 12.69
N ALA A 249 0.13 11.40 11.68
CA ALA A 249 1.44 10.93 11.25
C ALA A 249 2.53 11.88 11.75
N ILE A 250 3.68 11.34 12.16
CA ILE A 250 4.76 12.17 12.72
C ILE A 250 6.13 11.83 12.12
N HIS A 251 6.86 12.88 11.77
CA HIS A 251 8.30 12.95 11.66
C HIS A 251 8.82 13.64 12.93
N THR A 252 9.52 12.91 13.79
CA THR A 252 9.94 13.40 15.10
C THR A 252 11.17 14.31 15.03
N ASP A 253 11.54 14.93 16.13
CA ASP A 253 12.61 15.93 16.27
C ASP A 253 14.01 15.28 16.22
N THR A 254 14.68 15.32 15.08
CA THR A 254 15.99 14.71 14.86
C THR A 254 17.08 15.30 15.76
N LEU A 255 17.06 16.63 15.93
CA LEU A 255 18.07 17.36 16.69
C LEU A 255 17.82 17.40 18.20
N ASN A 256 16.71 16.82 18.66
CA ASN A 256 16.29 16.88 20.07
C ASN A 256 16.16 18.33 20.60
N GLU A 257 15.73 19.27 19.75
CA GLU A 257 15.58 20.69 20.11
C GLU A 257 14.46 20.91 21.13
N SER A 258 13.42 20.09 21.08
CA SER A 258 12.24 20.17 21.94
C SER A 258 12.19 19.07 23.01
N GLY A 259 13.27 18.35 23.21
CA GLY A 259 13.39 17.20 24.10
C GLY A 259 13.87 15.95 23.38
N TYR A 260 14.09 14.89 24.14
CA TYR A 260 14.52 13.58 23.64
C TYR A 260 13.31 12.71 23.26
N VAL A 261 13.57 11.51 22.80
CA VAL A 261 12.51 10.57 22.39
C VAL A 261 11.55 10.25 23.55
N GLU A 262 12.02 10.29 24.81
CA GLU A 262 11.20 10.11 26.00
C GLU A 262 10.13 11.19 26.17
N ASP A 263 10.47 12.45 25.84
CA ASP A 263 9.53 13.58 25.88
C ASP A 263 8.46 13.43 24.80
N THR A 264 8.85 12.97 23.63
CA THR A 264 7.94 12.64 22.52
C THR A 264 7.03 11.45 22.89
N ILE A 265 7.57 10.39 23.48
CA ILE A 265 6.79 9.24 23.97
C ILE A 265 5.80 9.70 25.06
N ALA A 266 6.23 10.55 25.99
CA ALA A 266 5.33 11.12 27.01
C ALA A 266 4.22 11.96 26.37
N ALA A 267 4.51 12.69 25.27
CA ALA A 267 3.51 13.48 24.56
C ALA A 267 2.50 12.60 23.78
N PHE A 268 2.86 11.40 23.38
CA PHE A 268 1.89 10.43 22.80
C PHE A 268 0.84 10.03 23.83
N ASP A 269 1.20 9.95 25.10
CA ASP A 269 0.29 9.63 26.23
C ASP A 269 -0.55 8.36 25.95
N GLY A 270 0.08 7.33 25.37
CA GLY A 270 -0.57 6.08 24.99
C GLY A 270 -1.56 6.14 23.83
N ARG A 271 -1.72 7.32 23.17
CA ARG A 271 -2.62 7.49 22.03
C ARG A 271 -2.04 6.91 20.75
N THR A 272 -2.89 6.41 19.89
CA THR A 272 -2.49 5.88 18.57
C THR A 272 -1.79 6.94 17.73
N ILE A 273 -0.64 6.60 17.16
CA ILE A 273 0.12 7.47 16.26
C ILE A 273 0.84 6.66 15.18
N HIS A 274 0.91 7.19 13.96
CA HIS A 274 1.68 6.64 12.86
C HIS A 274 3.05 7.32 12.80
N THR A 275 4.13 6.59 13.07
CA THR A 275 5.50 7.11 12.95
C THR A 275 6.08 6.82 11.58
N TYR A 276 6.57 7.85 10.90
CA TYR A 276 7.23 7.76 9.61
C TYR A 276 8.70 7.38 9.77
N HIS A 277 9.29 6.69 8.76
CA HIS A 277 10.71 6.31 8.71
C HIS A 277 11.30 6.05 10.11
N THR A 278 10.62 5.17 10.86
CA THR A 278 10.86 4.90 12.29
C THR A 278 12.28 4.37 12.58
N GLU A 279 13.00 3.94 11.55
CA GLU A 279 14.43 3.59 11.62
C GLU A 279 15.30 4.83 11.91
N GLY A 280 14.92 6.01 11.39
CA GLY A 280 15.55 7.28 11.66
C GLY A 280 16.31 7.92 10.49
N ALA A 281 16.65 7.22 9.41
CA ALA A 281 17.39 7.81 8.28
C ALA A 281 16.57 8.88 7.54
N GLY A 282 15.26 8.70 7.43
CA GLY A 282 14.34 9.71 6.92
C GLY A 282 14.14 10.90 7.87
N GLY A 283 14.56 10.79 9.11
CA GLY A 283 14.45 11.78 10.19
C GLY A 283 13.81 11.22 11.44
N GLY A 284 14.20 11.76 12.58
CA GLY A 284 13.67 11.40 13.87
C GLY A 284 14.75 11.32 14.95
N HIS A 285 14.32 11.34 16.21
CA HIS A 285 15.18 11.41 17.38
C HIS A 285 16.44 10.55 17.28
N ALA A 286 17.59 11.20 17.34
CA ALA A 286 18.86 10.54 17.49
C ALA A 286 19.13 10.29 18.99
N PRO A 287 19.69 9.12 19.41
CA PRO A 287 20.08 8.00 18.51
C PRO A 287 19.02 6.93 18.33
N ASP A 288 17.88 6.98 19.05
CA ASP A 288 17.13 5.81 19.46
C ASP A 288 15.62 5.87 19.17
N LEU A 289 15.20 6.66 18.18
CA LEU A 289 13.80 6.67 17.72
C LEU A 289 13.25 5.25 17.51
N LEU A 290 14.08 4.33 17.01
CA LEU A 290 13.68 2.97 16.65
C LEU A 290 12.98 2.21 17.80
N LYS A 291 13.24 2.56 19.07
CA LYS A 291 12.59 1.92 20.22
C LYS A 291 11.07 2.14 20.27
N VAL A 292 10.54 3.21 19.65
CA VAL A 292 9.08 3.43 19.60
C VAL A 292 8.36 2.38 18.76
N ALA A 293 9.07 1.70 17.85
CA ALA A 293 8.50 0.63 17.04
C ALA A 293 7.99 -0.56 17.86
N ALA A 294 8.44 -0.72 19.11
CA ALA A 294 7.96 -1.77 20.01
C ALA A 294 6.73 -1.37 20.83
N MET A 295 6.26 -0.11 20.74
CA MET A 295 5.16 0.38 21.56
C MET A 295 3.80 -0.05 20.97
N PRO A 296 2.85 -0.51 21.83
CA PRO A 296 1.55 -1.00 21.33
C PRO A 296 0.69 0.04 20.61
N ASN A 297 0.82 1.31 20.98
CA ASN A 297 0.06 2.43 20.40
C ASN A 297 0.73 3.07 19.20
N VAL A 298 1.92 2.63 18.80
CA VAL A 298 2.67 3.15 17.66
C VAL A 298 2.49 2.25 16.45
N LEU A 299 2.10 2.83 15.31
CA LEU A 299 1.98 2.18 14.02
C LEU A 299 3.18 2.60 13.16
N PRO A 300 4.29 1.84 13.17
CA PRO A 300 5.53 2.28 12.56
C PRO A 300 5.60 1.96 11.07
N SER A 301 6.15 2.88 10.29
CA SER A 301 6.48 2.67 8.88
C SER A 301 7.95 2.93 8.58
N SER A 302 8.44 2.30 7.53
CA SER A 302 9.72 2.56 6.87
C SER A 302 9.51 3.21 5.52
N THR A 303 10.56 3.79 4.97
CA THR A 303 10.58 4.32 3.61
C THR A 303 11.48 3.48 2.69
N ASN A 304 11.11 3.37 1.42
CA ASN A 304 11.72 2.40 0.52
C ASN A 304 13.22 2.62 0.18
N PRO A 305 13.84 3.81 0.30
CA PRO A 305 15.28 3.96 0.03
C PRO A 305 16.20 3.21 0.99
N THR A 306 15.75 2.92 2.22
CA THR A 306 16.53 2.13 3.19
C THR A 306 16.39 0.62 2.97
N LEU A 307 15.54 0.18 2.03
CA LEU A 307 15.10 -1.20 1.87
C LEU A 307 15.48 -1.80 0.50
N PRO A 308 16.17 -2.96 0.48
CA PRO A 308 16.97 -3.49 1.59
C PRO A 308 18.18 -2.59 1.89
N PHE A 309 18.74 -2.69 3.10
CA PHE A 309 19.98 -2.00 3.44
C PHE A 309 21.10 -2.36 2.46
N GLY A 310 21.58 -1.39 1.69
CA GLY A 310 22.55 -1.57 0.62
C GLY A 310 23.84 -0.81 0.85
N VAL A 311 24.91 -1.21 0.15
CA VAL A 311 26.25 -0.58 0.25
C VAL A 311 26.25 0.91 -0.06
N ASN A 312 25.33 1.38 -0.89
CA ASN A 312 25.22 2.79 -1.31
C ASN A 312 24.13 3.57 -0.55
N SER A 313 23.36 2.91 0.33
CA SER A 313 22.21 3.53 0.98
C SER A 313 22.55 4.81 1.74
N GLN A 314 23.72 4.85 2.39
CA GLN A 314 24.16 6.02 3.15
C GLN A 314 24.43 7.23 2.27
N ALA A 315 25.20 7.06 1.18
CA ALA A 315 25.52 8.17 0.29
C ALA A 315 24.28 8.70 -0.43
N GLU A 316 23.40 7.80 -0.88
CA GLU A 316 22.13 8.18 -1.52
C GLU A 316 21.23 8.96 -0.56
N LEU A 317 21.09 8.50 0.69
CA LEU A 317 20.27 9.17 1.70
C LEU A 317 20.84 10.54 2.09
N PHE A 318 22.16 10.64 2.23
CA PHE A 318 22.80 11.92 2.54
C PHE A 318 22.48 12.97 1.48
N ASP A 319 22.65 12.64 0.20
CA ASP A 319 22.34 13.57 -0.91
C ASP A 319 20.84 13.95 -0.92
N MET A 320 19.94 12.98 -0.67
CA MET A 320 18.50 13.26 -0.58
C MET A 320 18.17 14.23 0.57
N ILE A 321 18.75 14.03 1.76
CA ILE A 321 18.55 14.91 2.92
C ILE A 321 18.99 16.34 2.61
N MET A 322 20.16 16.51 2.01
CA MET A 322 20.69 17.82 1.64
C MET A 322 19.71 18.58 0.74
N VAL A 323 19.07 17.89 -0.20
CA VAL A 323 18.13 18.51 -1.15
C VAL A 323 16.76 18.75 -0.53
N CYS A 324 16.15 17.73 0.12
CA CYS A 324 14.76 17.85 0.58
C CYS A 324 14.57 18.82 1.75
N HIS A 325 15.59 19.00 2.59
CA HIS A 325 15.56 19.95 3.71
C HIS A 325 16.20 21.32 3.38
N ASN A 326 16.42 21.61 2.08
CA ASN A 326 16.99 22.90 1.63
C ASN A 326 18.33 23.24 2.32
N LEU A 327 19.17 22.21 2.55
CA LEU A 327 20.47 22.35 3.19
C LEU A 327 21.56 22.78 2.21
N ASN A 328 22.59 23.46 2.73
CA ASN A 328 23.70 23.96 1.94
C ASN A 328 25.00 23.22 2.29
N PRO A 329 25.63 22.47 1.35
CA PRO A 329 26.87 21.74 1.60
C PRO A 329 28.07 22.61 1.97
N LYS A 330 27.95 23.94 1.85
CA LYS A 330 28.99 24.89 2.27
C LYS A 330 28.81 25.35 3.73
N ILE A 331 27.72 24.96 4.39
CA ILE A 331 27.43 25.29 5.78
C ILE A 331 27.72 24.06 6.65
N PRO A 332 28.74 24.09 7.54
CA PRO A 332 29.12 22.91 8.33
C PRO A 332 28.00 22.36 9.22
N SER A 333 27.14 23.22 9.75
CA SER A 333 26.00 22.79 10.58
C SER A 333 24.95 22.02 9.76
N ASP A 334 24.72 22.39 8.50
CA ASP A 334 23.79 21.70 7.60
C ASP A 334 24.32 20.30 7.24
N VAL A 335 25.63 20.21 6.98
CA VAL A 335 26.30 18.92 6.73
C VAL A 335 26.21 18.02 7.97
N ALA A 336 26.51 18.56 9.15
CA ALA A 336 26.43 17.82 10.41
C ALA A 336 24.98 17.33 10.72
N PHE A 337 23.97 18.14 10.39
CA PHE A 337 22.58 17.72 10.47
C PHE A 337 22.28 16.50 9.58
N ALA A 338 22.68 16.57 8.33
CA ALA A 338 22.47 15.45 7.40
C ALA A 338 23.21 14.17 7.86
N GLU A 339 24.47 14.29 8.29
CA GLU A 339 25.28 13.17 8.79
C GLU A 339 24.70 12.53 10.07
N SER A 340 24.05 13.30 10.93
CA SER A 340 23.45 12.80 12.19
C SER A 340 22.29 11.82 11.97
N ARG A 341 21.65 11.86 10.80
CA ARG A 341 20.45 11.06 10.48
C ARG A 341 20.79 9.70 9.87
N VAL A 342 21.90 9.56 9.18
CA VAL A 342 22.20 8.36 8.39
C VAL A 342 23.12 7.42 9.17
N ARG A 343 22.57 6.35 9.70
CA ARG A 343 23.27 5.39 10.57
C ARG A 343 23.14 3.96 10.03
N PRO A 344 24.27 3.33 9.62
CA PRO A 344 24.25 1.97 9.07
C PRO A 344 23.71 0.92 10.06
N GLN A 345 23.91 1.15 11.36
CA GLN A 345 23.50 0.20 12.40
C GLN A 345 21.97 0.10 12.51
N THR A 346 21.27 1.23 12.50
CA THR A 346 19.80 1.26 12.55
C THR A 346 19.18 0.76 11.25
N GLN A 347 19.76 1.09 10.09
CA GLN A 347 19.35 0.57 8.79
C GLN A 347 19.53 -0.95 8.69
N ALA A 348 20.64 -1.49 9.20
CA ALA A 348 20.86 -2.93 9.25
C ALA A 348 19.84 -3.65 10.15
N ALA A 349 19.46 -3.04 11.28
CA ALA A 349 18.45 -3.55 12.18
C ALA A 349 17.02 -3.46 11.61
N GLU A 350 16.72 -2.42 10.84
CA GLU A 350 15.41 -2.18 10.22
C GLU A 350 14.91 -3.39 9.44
N ASN A 351 15.77 -3.99 8.63
CA ASN A 351 15.41 -5.16 7.82
C ASN A 351 15.03 -6.36 8.69
N ILE A 352 15.74 -6.59 9.79
CA ILE A 352 15.39 -7.64 10.76
C ILE A 352 14.04 -7.35 11.42
N LEU A 353 13.79 -6.10 11.81
CA LEU A 353 12.54 -5.70 12.42
C LEU A 353 11.34 -5.85 11.46
N HIS A 354 11.56 -5.68 10.16
CA HIS A 354 10.54 -6.01 9.17
C HIS A 354 10.25 -7.51 9.12
N ASP A 355 11.27 -8.33 9.11
CA ASP A 355 11.09 -9.79 9.03
C ASP A 355 10.45 -10.37 10.31
N LEU A 356 10.72 -9.76 11.46
CA LEU A 356 10.06 -10.06 12.74
C LEU A 356 8.61 -9.53 12.85
N GLY A 357 8.14 -8.73 11.91
CA GLY A 357 6.81 -8.11 11.97
C GLY A 357 6.69 -6.97 12.99
N VAL A 358 7.80 -6.31 13.32
CA VAL A 358 7.84 -5.16 14.24
C VAL A 358 7.50 -3.86 13.49
N LEU A 359 8.11 -3.65 12.33
CA LEU A 359 7.77 -2.53 11.45
C LEU A 359 6.56 -2.92 10.59
N SER A 360 5.44 -2.24 10.82
CA SER A 360 4.13 -2.67 10.34
C SER A 360 3.84 -2.32 8.89
N MET A 361 4.51 -1.28 8.37
CA MET A 361 4.25 -0.74 7.03
C MET A 361 5.54 -0.37 6.29
N VAL A 362 5.43 -0.35 4.96
CA VAL A 362 6.41 0.27 4.05
C VAL A 362 5.69 1.31 3.22
N SER A 363 6.28 2.49 3.12
CA SER A 363 5.83 3.62 2.31
C SER A 363 6.98 4.10 1.41
N SER A 364 6.76 5.11 0.58
CA SER A 364 7.81 5.53 -0.35
C SER A 364 8.62 6.73 0.09
N ASP A 365 8.00 7.71 0.72
CA ASP A 365 8.54 9.06 0.86
C ASP A 365 8.75 9.74 -0.52
N SER A 366 7.78 9.49 -1.41
CA SER A 366 7.87 9.89 -2.82
C SER A 366 8.00 11.38 -3.01
N GLN A 367 8.89 11.78 -3.90
CA GLN A 367 9.26 13.15 -4.29
C GLN A 367 10.05 13.93 -3.22
N ALA A 368 10.39 13.30 -2.08
CA ALA A 368 11.41 13.79 -1.16
C ALA A 368 12.58 12.80 -1.08
N MET A 369 12.47 11.79 -0.21
CA MET A 369 13.56 10.83 0.01
C MET A 369 13.23 9.42 -0.49
N GLY A 370 12.36 9.28 -1.50
CA GLY A 370 12.02 7.97 -2.06
C GLY A 370 11.19 8.03 -3.34
N ARG A 371 10.73 6.85 -3.79
CA ARG A 371 10.08 6.69 -5.10
C ARG A 371 8.86 5.78 -4.99
N VAL A 372 7.67 6.30 -5.26
CA VAL A 372 6.40 5.53 -5.20
C VAL A 372 6.42 4.30 -6.12
N GLY A 373 7.06 4.39 -7.27
CA GLY A 373 7.18 3.28 -8.22
C GLY A 373 8.06 2.12 -7.77
N GLU A 374 8.73 2.22 -6.62
CA GLU A 374 9.59 1.17 -6.08
C GLU A 374 8.97 0.41 -4.90
N SER A 375 7.74 0.75 -4.47
CA SER A 375 7.16 0.22 -3.23
C SER A 375 7.03 -1.31 -3.23
N PHE A 376 6.43 -1.91 -4.26
CA PHE A 376 6.37 -3.37 -4.39
C PHE A 376 7.77 -3.98 -4.52
N MET A 377 8.58 -3.45 -5.43
CA MET A 377 9.88 -4.02 -5.76
C MET A 377 10.81 -4.05 -4.53
N ARG A 378 10.98 -2.92 -3.84
CA ARG A 378 11.85 -2.82 -2.65
C ARG A 378 11.35 -3.71 -1.51
N THR A 379 10.04 -3.78 -1.30
CA THR A 379 9.43 -4.64 -0.27
C THR A 379 9.78 -6.11 -0.52
N PHE A 380 9.66 -6.61 -1.75
CA PHE A 380 9.96 -8.02 -2.05
C PHE A 380 11.46 -8.30 -2.24
N GLN A 381 12.26 -7.32 -2.65
CA GLN A 381 13.73 -7.42 -2.59
C GLN A 381 14.18 -7.58 -1.13
N MET A 382 13.64 -6.80 -0.20
CA MET A 382 13.94 -6.94 1.22
C MET A 382 13.53 -8.32 1.75
N ALA A 383 12.32 -8.81 1.44
CA ALA A 383 11.86 -10.14 1.84
C ALA A 383 12.80 -11.25 1.34
N SER A 384 13.22 -11.15 0.07
CA SER A 384 14.18 -12.07 -0.56
C SER A 384 15.55 -12.00 0.11
N TYR A 385 16.04 -10.80 0.38
CA TYR A 385 17.32 -10.58 1.04
C TYR A 385 17.31 -11.11 2.47
N MET A 386 16.23 -10.85 3.22
CA MET A 386 16.09 -11.39 4.58
C MET A 386 16.08 -12.92 4.59
N LYS A 387 15.40 -13.57 3.65
CA LYS A 387 15.47 -15.04 3.52
C LYS A 387 16.90 -15.51 3.28
N ALA A 388 17.70 -14.80 2.48
CA ALA A 388 19.09 -15.14 2.25
C ALA A 388 19.99 -14.93 3.50
N CYS A 389 19.70 -13.90 4.31
CA CYS A 389 20.50 -13.56 5.50
C CYS A 389 20.17 -14.41 6.72
N VAL A 390 18.89 -14.65 7.01
CA VAL A 390 18.42 -15.26 8.26
C VAL A 390 17.70 -16.60 8.06
N GLY A 391 17.52 -17.01 6.82
CA GLY A 391 16.84 -18.25 6.49
C GLY A 391 15.31 -18.16 6.55
N ARG A 392 14.68 -19.29 6.80
CA ARG A 392 13.23 -19.45 6.86
C ARG A 392 12.65 -18.86 8.16
N LEU A 393 11.46 -18.27 8.07
CA LEU A 393 10.66 -17.93 9.27
C LEU A 393 10.12 -19.21 9.93
N ALA A 394 9.83 -19.14 11.21
CA ALA A 394 9.29 -20.28 11.95
C ALA A 394 7.90 -20.71 11.45
N GLU A 395 7.13 -19.76 10.93
CA GLU A 395 5.79 -19.94 10.40
C GLU A 395 5.76 -20.46 8.95
N ASP A 396 6.88 -20.35 8.21
CA ASP A 396 7.04 -20.91 6.86
C ASP A 396 7.40 -22.40 6.91
N THR A 397 7.16 -23.11 5.82
CA THR A 397 7.58 -24.50 5.66
C THR A 397 8.97 -24.61 5.03
N GLU A 398 9.54 -25.82 4.91
CA GLU A 398 10.78 -26.02 4.16
C GLU A 398 10.60 -25.75 2.65
N GLU A 399 9.37 -25.75 2.21
CA GLU A 399 9.02 -25.79 0.80
C GLU A 399 8.39 -24.50 0.27
N ASN A 400 7.89 -23.61 1.13
CA ASN A 400 7.29 -22.34 0.71
C ASN A 400 7.54 -21.22 1.73
N ASP A 401 7.36 -19.98 1.27
CA ASP A 401 7.52 -18.74 2.02
C ASP A 401 6.16 -18.01 2.17
N ASN A 402 5.07 -18.73 2.23
CA ASN A 402 3.72 -18.14 2.22
C ASN A 402 3.56 -17.08 3.31
N PHE A 403 3.98 -17.39 4.53
CA PHE A 403 3.82 -16.47 5.66
C PHE A 403 4.67 -15.19 5.48
N ARG A 404 5.96 -15.35 5.10
CA ARG A 404 6.82 -14.18 4.82
C ARG A 404 6.24 -13.32 3.70
N VAL A 405 5.83 -13.92 2.60
CA VAL A 405 5.25 -13.20 1.45
C VAL A 405 4.00 -12.42 1.86
N LEU A 406 3.08 -13.04 2.60
CA LEU A 406 1.85 -12.40 3.07
C LEU A 406 2.14 -11.31 4.11
N ARG A 407 3.12 -11.52 5.01
CA ARG A 407 3.60 -10.50 5.97
C ARG A 407 4.09 -9.25 5.26
N TYR A 408 4.90 -9.41 4.21
CA TYR A 408 5.44 -8.29 3.47
C TYR A 408 4.38 -7.62 2.58
N LEU A 409 3.47 -8.39 2.00
CA LEU A 409 2.34 -7.84 1.24
C LEU A 409 1.41 -6.99 2.13
N ALA A 410 1.16 -7.43 3.35
CA ALA A 410 0.35 -6.68 4.32
C ALA A 410 0.89 -5.27 4.60
N LYS A 411 2.21 -5.10 4.57
CA LYS A 411 2.88 -3.81 4.85
C LYS A 411 2.57 -2.71 3.83
N ILE A 412 2.20 -3.08 2.62
CA ILE A 412 1.91 -2.15 1.52
C ILE A 412 0.45 -2.19 1.07
N THR A 413 -0.38 -3.01 1.68
CA THR A 413 -1.79 -3.16 1.31
C THR A 413 -2.72 -2.91 2.49
N ILE A 414 -3.04 -3.94 3.29
CA ILE A 414 -4.06 -3.85 4.34
C ILE A 414 -3.61 -3.01 5.55
N ASN A 415 -2.34 -3.04 5.94
CA ASN A 415 -1.87 -2.31 7.12
C ASN A 415 -1.93 -0.78 6.95
N PRO A 416 -1.47 -0.17 5.85
CA PRO A 416 -1.70 1.25 5.62
C PRO A 416 -3.20 1.58 5.48
N ALA A 417 -4.04 0.67 4.94
CA ALA A 417 -5.48 0.88 4.88
C ALA A 417 -6.10 0.96 6.29
N ILE A 418 -5.72 0.07 7.19
CA ILE A 418 -6.16 0.09 8.60
C ILE A 418 -5.65 1.36 9.27
N THR A 419 -4.37 1.66 9.16
CA THR A 419 -3.74 2.82 9.79
C THR A 419 -4.43 4.14 9.45
N HIS A 420 -4.83 4.31 8.20
CA HIS A 420 -5.47 5.54 7.72
C HIS A 420 -7.00 5.49 7.70
N GLY A 421 -7.62 4.44 8.27
CA GLY A 421 -9.08 4.34 8.41
C GLY A 421 -9.83 4.17 7.10
N ILE A 422 -9.22 3.51 6.10
CA ILE A 422 -9.80 3.26 4.77
C ILE A 422 -9.95 1.77 4.44
N SER A 423 -9.74 0.90 5.41
CA SER A 423 -9.75 -0.56 5.22
C SER A 423 -11.11 -1.15 4.84
N ASP A 424 -12.20 -0.41 5.06
CA ASP A 424 -13.53 -0.80 4.57
C ASP A 424 -13.67 -0.66 3.06
N TYR A 425 -12.82 0.14 2.44
CA TYR A 425 -12.90 0.47 1.03
C TYR A 425 -11.84 -0.23 0.17
N VAL A 426 -10.61 -0.36 0.68
CA VAL A 426 -9.43 -0.85 -0.07
C VAL A 426 -8.49 -1.67 0.81
N GLY A 427 -7.46 -2.27 0.24
CA GLY A 427 -6.33 -2.89 0.95
C GLY A 427 -6.37 -4.42 1.02
N SER A 428 -7.46 -5.08 0.62
CA SER A 428 -7.56 -6.55 0.53
C SER A 428 -8.59 -6.98 -0.51
N ILE A 429 -8.57 -8.27 -0.88
CA ILE A 429 -9.48 -8.85 -1.89
C ILE A 429 -10.72 -9.43 -1.19
N GLU A 430 -11.49 -8.55 -0.56
CA GLU A 430 -12.69 -8.92 0.17
C GLU A 430 -13.96 -8.35 -0.49
N LYS A 431 -15.06 -9.12 -0.40
CA LYS A 431 -16.36 -8.71 -0.94
C LYS A 431 -16.78 -7.33 -0.43
N GLY A 432 -17.23 -6.47 -1.34
CA GLY A 432 -17.75 -5.13 -1.06
C GLY A 432 -16.69 -4.02 -1.14
N LYS A 433 -15.40 -4.36 -1.07
CA LYS A 433 -14.32 -3.39 -1.28
C LYS A 433 -14.22 -2.97 -2.74
N VAL A 434 -13.66 -1.82 -2.97
CA VAL A 434 -13.37 -1.31 -4.32
C VAL A 434 -12.41 -2.26 -5.02
N ALA A 435 -12.68 -2.59 -6.26
CA ALA A 435 -11.83 -3.49 -7.04
C ALA A 435 -10.57 -2.75 -7.54
N ASP A 436 -9.68 -2.45 -6.60
CA ASP A 436 -8.34 -1.93 -6.82
C ASP A 436 -7.35 -3.10 -6.74
N LEU A 437 -7.00 -3.66 -7.89
CA LEU A 437 -6.34 -4.95 -8.02
C LEU A 437 -5.16 -4.87 -8.99
N VAL A 438 -4.16 -5.72 -8.77
CA VAL A 438 -2.99 -5.83 -9.65
C VAL A 438 -2.80 -7.25 -10.12
N LEU A 439 -2.74 -7.44 -11.43
CA LEU A 439 -2.40 -8.70 -12.08
C LEU A 439 -0.92 -8.72 -12.46
N TRP A 440 -0.26 -9.81 -12.10
CA TRP A 440 1.17 -10.02 -12.32
C TRP A 440 1.41 -11.29 -13.14
N GLU A 441 2.31 -11.23 -14.10
CA GLU A 441 2.99 -12.43 -14.57
C GLU A 441 4.03 -12.84 -13.51
N PRO A 442 4.09 -14.10 -13.07
CA PRO A 442 4.94 -14.52 -11.95
C PRO A 442 6.41 -14.08 -12.07
N GLN A 443 6.98 -14.12 -13.27
CA GLN A 443 8.37 -13.71 -13.54
C GLN A 443 8.60 -12.20 -13.37
N PHE A 444 7.55 -11.37 -13.37
CA PHE A 444 7.62 -9.92 -13.20
C PHE A 444 6.97 -9.44 -11.89
N PHE A 445 6.66 -10.37 -10.98
CA PHE A 445 6.02 -10.05 -9.72
C PHE A 445 6.78 -8.96 -8.95
N GLY A 446 6.06 -7.97 -8.47
CA GLY A 446 6.60 -6.84 -7.71
C GLY A 446 7.34 -5.79 -8.53
N ALA A 447 7.78 -6.10 -9.74
CA ALA A 447 8.54 -5.18 -10.59
C ALA A 447 7.71 -4.58 -11.72
N LYS A 448 6.82 -5.37 -12.33
CA LYS A 448 6.15 -4.98 -13.58
C LYS A 448 4.73 -5.56 -13.65
N PRO A 449 3.69 -4.80 -13.26
CA PRO A 449 2.31 -5.25 -13.39
C PRO A 449 1.95 -5.59 -14.84
N LYS A 450 1.20 -6.65 -15.05
CA LYS A 450 0.56 -6.90 -16.35
C LYS A 450 -0.60 -5.94 -16.59
N MET A 451 -1.44 -5.78 -15.56
CA MET A 451 -2.57 -4.86 -15.54
C MET A 451 -2.79 -4.31 -14.14
N VAL A 452 -3.26 -3.07 -14.07
CA VAL A 452 -3.78 -2.45 -12.84
C VAL A 452 -5.25 -2.12 -13.07
N ILE A 453 -6.10 -2.72 -12.24
CA ILE A 453 -7.53 -2.48 -12.22
C ILE A 453 -7.79 -1.46 -11.11
N LYS A 454 -8.53 -0.41 -11.42
CA LYS A 454 -8.89 0.65 -10.49
C LYS A 454 -10.40 0.87 -10.53
N GLY A 455 -11.06 0.68 -9.38
CA GLY A 455 -12.51 0.78 -9.32
C GLY A 455 -13.22 -0.13 -10.33
N GLY A 456 -12.69 -1.33 -10.55
CA GLY A 456 -13.27 -2.34 -11.44
C GLY A 456 -12.95 -2.18 -12.94
N LEU A 457 -12.20 -1.15 -13.35
CA LEU A 457 -11.81 -0.95 -14.75
C LEU A 457 -10.29 -1.02 -14.91
N ILE A 458 -9.84 -1.53 -16.06
CA ILE A 458 -8.42 -1.54 -16.41
C ILE A 458 -7.97 -0.09 -16.61
N SER A 459 -7.10 0.39 -15.71
CA SER A 459 -6.60 1.76 -15.69
C SER A 459 -5.18 1.87 -16.24
N TRP A 460 -4.39 0.79 -16.15
CA TRP A 460 -3.03 0.73 -16.68
C TRP A 460 -2.72 -0.67 -17.16
N ALA A 461 -2.03 -0.78 -18.28
CA ALA A 461 -1.60 -2.08 -18.80
C ALA A 461 -0.33 -1.95 -19.64
N ASN A 462 0.42 -3.06 -19.71
CA ASN A 462 1.55 -3.19 -20.61
C ASN A 462 1.04 -3.67 -21.98
N MET A 463 1.20 -2.86 -23.03
CA MET A 463 0.79 -3.21 -24.38
C MET A 463 1.71 -2.60 -25.45
N GLY A 464 1.71 -3.18 -26.63
CA GLY A 464 2.46 -2.75 -27.79
C GLY A 464 1.94 -1.48 -28.45
N ASP A 465 2.29 -1.30 -29.72
CA ASP A 465 1.83 -0.16 -30.51
C ASP A 465 0.31 -0.19 -30.67
N ALA A 466 -0.35 0.93 -30.39
CA ALA A 466 -1.81 1.04 -30.49
C ALA A 466 -2.32 0.99 -31.93
N ASN A 467 -1.46 1.21 -32.94
CA ASN A 467 -1.76 1.07 -34.38
C ASN A 467 -1.48 -0.34 -34.89
N ALA A 468 -0.98 -1.25 -34.06
CA ALA A 468 -0.76 -2.62 -34.49
C ALA A 468 -2.08 -3.40 -34.60
N SER A 469 -2.08 -4.43 -35.45
CA SER A 469 -3.24 -5.32 -35.58
C SER A 469 -3.48 -6.22 -34.36
N LEU A 470 -2.49 -6.35 -33.48
CA LEU A 470 -2.54 -7.10 -32.24
C LEU A 470 -1.98 -6.23 -31.09
N PRO A 471 -2.40 -6.45 -29.83
CA PRO A 471 -1.90 -5.67 -28.68
C PRO A 471 -0.50 -6.07 -28.20
N THR A 472 0.10 -7.10 -28.77
CA THR A 472 1.32 -7.76 -28.29
C THR A 472 2.63 -7.46 -29.04
N PRO A 473 2.69 -6.66 -30.14
CA PRO A 473 3.97 -6.36 -30.79
C PRO A 473 4.96 -5.67 -29.86
N GLN A 474 6.22 -6.07 -29.95
CA GLN A 474 7.30 -5.41 -29.21
C GLN A 474 7.77 -4.14 -29.95
N PRO A 475 8.26 -3.13 -29.21
CA PRO A 475 8.30 -3.05 -27.75
C PRO A 475 6.93 -2.77 -27.11
N CYS A 476 6.69 -3.38 -25.94
CA CYS A 476 5.52 -3.08 -25.13
C CYS A 476 5.84 -1.97 -24.13
N TYR A 477 4.88 -1.09 -23.91
CA TYR A 477 4.98 0.03 -22.98
C TYR A 477 3.83 0.03 -21.97
N TYR A 478 4.07 0.54 -20.78
CA TYR A 478 3.02 0.86 -19.82
C TYR A 478 2.21 2.03 -20.31
N ARG A 479 0.91 1.83 -20.41
CA ARG A 479 0.00 2.83 -20.96
C ARG A 479 -1.23 3.01 -20.09
N PRO A 480 -1.74 4.26 -19.96
CA PRO A 480 -3.06 4.49 -19.39
C PRO A 480 -4.13 3.85 -20.28
N MET A 481 -5.10 3.18 -19.62
CA MET A 481 -6.24 2.55 -20.24
C MET A 481 -7.51 3.34 -19.94
N PHE A 482 -8.66 2.90 -20.47
CA PHE A 482 -9.92 3.62 -20.33
C PHE A 482 -10.34 3.89 -18.88
N GLY A 483 -9.97 3.02 -17.93
CA GLY A 483 -10.20 3.23 -16.49
C GLY A 483 -9.46 4.43 -15.89
N ALA A 484 -8.42 4.94 -16.58
CA ALA A 484 -7.68 6.12 -16.17
C ALA A 484 -8.08 7.41 -16.90
N MET A 485 -9.22 7.42 -17.63
CA MET A 485 -9.52 8.52 -18.55
C MET A 485 -10.90 9.15 -18.32
N GLY A 486 -10.95 10.45 -18.55
CA GLY A 486 -12.19 11.20 -18.67
C GLY A 486 -13.10 11.11 -17.44
N ARG A 487 -14.41 11.04 -17.69
CA ARG A 487 -15.41 11.01 -16.62
C ARG A 487 -15.45 9.70 -15.83
N THR A 488 -14.76 8.65 -16.27
CA THR A 488 -14.64 7.38 -15.56
C THR A 488 -14.06 7.58 -14.15
N LEU A 489 -13.14 8.54 -13.97
CA LEU A 489 -12.53 8.87 -12.69
C LEU A 489 -13.54 9.28 -11.60
N ARG A 490 -14.73 9.73 -12.00
CA ARG A 490 -15.82 10.07 -11.06
C ARG A 490 -16.34 8.87 -10.27
N SER A 491 -16.22 7.67 -10.84
CA SER A 491 -16.65 6.42 -10.23
C SER A 491 -15.50 5.51 -9.79
N THR A 492 -14.33 5.65 -10.39
CA THR A 492 -13.19 4.76 -10.11
C THR A 492 -12.17 5.31 -9.12
N ALA A 493 -12.15 6.63 -8.90
CA ALA A 493 -11.20 7.29 -8.00
C ALA A 493 -11.90 7.94 -6.80
N ILE A 494 -11.23 7.91 -5.65
CA ILE A 494 -11.78 8.35 -4.36
C ILE A 494 -10.90 9.47 -3.79
N SER A 495 -11.52 10.53 -3.25
CA SER A 495 -10.89 11.44 -2.30
C SER A 495 -11.31 11.06 -0.89
N PHE A 496 -10.34 10.67 -0.06
CA PHE A 496 -10.57 10.38 1.35
C PHE A 496 -10.48 11.67 2.17
N VAL A 497 -11.49 11.92 2.99
CA VAL A 497 -11.60 13.11 3.83
C VAL A 497 -11.96 12.73 5.26
N SER A 498 -11.88 13.66 6.21
CA SER A 498 -12.42 13.43 7.55
C SER A 498 -13.94 13.23 7.51
N THR A 499 -14.49 12.50 8.48
CA THR A 499 -15.94 12.38 8.66
C THR A 499 -16.59 13.75 8.85
N ALA A 500 -15.95 14.67 9.59
CA ALA A 500 -16.46 16.03 9.79
C ALA A 500 -16.62 16.83 8.48
N ALA A 501 -15.64 16.75 7.58
CA ALA A 501 -15.74 17.40 6.26
C ALA A 501 -16.81 16.73 5.38
N TRP A 502 -16.90 15.40 5.43
CA TRP A 502 -17.91 14.64 4.69
C TRP A 502 -19.32 14.99 5.12
N GLU A 503 -19.60 15.04 6.43
CA GLU A 503 -20.90 15.42 7.00
C GLU A 503 -21.28 16.88 6.70
N ARG A 504 -20.29 17.77 6.57
CA ARG A 504 -20.48 19.17 6.17
C ARG A 504 -20.66 19.35 4.66
N GLY A 505 -20.78 18.27 3.90
CA GLY A 505 -21.01 18.31 2.46
C GLY A 505 -19.83 18.90 1.67
N VAL A 506 -18.58 18.55 2.01
CA VAL A 506 -17.39 19.06 1.31
C VAL A 506 -17.44 18.81 -0.19
N LYS A 507 -18.02 17.67 -0.61
CA LYS A 507 -18.18 17.31 -2.02
C LYS A 507 -19.05 18.34 -2.76
N GLU A 508 -20.22 18.64 -2.22
CA GLU A 508 -21.18 19.56 -2.80
C GLU A 508 -20.67 21.00 -2.72
N ARG A 509 -20.10 21.38 -1.60
CA ARG A 509 -19.54 22.72 -1.35
C ARG A 509 -18.43 23.09 -2.33
N LEU A 510 -17.56 22.12 -2.66
CA LEU A 510 -16.45 22.32 -3.59
C LEU A 510 -16.80 21.89 -5.03
N GLY A 511 -17.99 21.33 -5.27
CA GLY A 511 -18.40 20.86 -6.59
C GLY A 511 -17.63 19.65 -7.09
N LEU A 512 -17.05 18.84 -6.18
CA LEU A 512 -16.26 17.67 -6.54
C LEU A 512 -17.10 16.61 -7.25
N GLN A 513 -16.54 16.02 -8.31
CA GLN A 513 -17.23 15.06 -9.15
C GLN A 513 -16.89 13.62 -8.79
N ARG A 514 -15.67 13.36 -8.32
CA ARG A 514 -15.22 12.02 -7.92
C ARG A 514 -15.89 11.58 -6.61
N GLN A 515 -15.73 10.31 -6.25
CA GLN A 515 -16.21 9.81 -4.97
C GLN A 515 -15.46 10.49 -3.83
N VAL A 516 -16.20 10.91 -2.80
CA VAL A 516 -15.62 11.45 -1.55
C VAL A 516 -16.12 10.57 -0.41
N LEU A 517 -15.19 9.92 0.29
CA LEU A 517 -15.51 8.97 1.36
C LEU A 517 -14.77 9.34 2.65
N PRO A 518 -15.42 9.13 3.82
CA PRO A 518 -14.82 9.47 5.10
C PRO A 518 -13.81 8.42 5.55
N VAL A 519 -12.72 8.87 6.21
CA VAL A 519 -11.88 7.99 7.01
C VAL A 519 -12.53 7.71 8.35
N GLN A 520 -12.31 6.52 8.93
CA GLN A 520 -12.96 6.08 10.17
C GLN A 520 -12.11 5.09 10.96
N ARG A 521 -12.33 5.01 12.27
CA ARG A 521 -11.73 4.00 13.17
C ARG A 521 -10.19 4.06 13.20
N THR A 522 -9.64 5.27 13.27
CA THR A 522 -8.19 5.49 13.32
C THR A 522 -7.63 5.57 14.74
N ARG A 523 -8.47 5.82 15.76
CA ARG A 523 -7.99 6.24 17.09
C ARG A 523 -7.88 5.15 18.15
N GLN A 524 -8.51 4.00 17.94
CA GLN A 524 -8.44 2.85 18.85
C GLN A 524 -7.52 1.75 18.34
N LEU A 525 -6.73 2.05 17.33
CA LEU A 525 -5.80 1.10 16.73
C LEU A 525 -4.58 0.88 17.63
N THR A 526 -4.12 -0.35 17.61
CA THR A 526 -2.88 -0.78 18.22
C THR A 526 -2.04 -1.56 17.21
N LYS A 527 -0.81 -1.87 17.57
CA LYS A 527 0.00 -2.77 16.75
C LYS A 527 -0.63 -4.14 16.53
N TYR A 528 -1.46 -4.60 17.43
CA TYR A 528 -2.13 -5.91 17.31
C TYR A 528 -3.20 -5.95 16.22
N ASP A 529 -3.62 -4.78 15.73
CA ASP A 529 -4.52 -4.65 14.57
C ASP A 529 -3.76 -4.75 13.24
N MET A 530 -2.43 -4.69 13.27
CA MET A 530 -1.59 -4.79 12.07
C MET A 530 -1.46 -6.25 11.63
N VAL A 531 -2.08 -6.59 10.51
CA VAL A 531 -2.12 -7.95 9.96
C VAL A 531 -0.71 -8.48 9.77
N LEU A 532 -0.38 -9.61 10.42
CA LEU A 532 0.92 -10.30 10.40
C LEU A 532 2.12 -9.44 10.88
N ASN A 533 1.89 -8.24 11.43
CA ASN A 533 2.92 -7.26 11.72
C ASN A 533 2.72 -6.53 13.06
N GLY A 534 2.26 -7.26 14.07
CA GLY A 534 1.93 -6.73 15.40
C GLY A 534 2.97 -7.02 16.50
N ALA A 535 4.20 -7.42 16.15
CA ALA A 535 5.20 -7.78 17.16
C ALA A 535 5.71 -6.57 17.96
N THR A 536 5.88 -6.76 19.27
CA THR A 536 6.34 -5.72 20.23
C THR A 536 7.50 -6.23 21.09
N PRO A 537 8.68 -6.57 20.48
CA PRO A 537 9.84 -7.03 21.25
C PRO A 537 10.48 -5.89 22.03
N GLN A 538 11.35 -6.24 22.98
CA GLN A 538 12.24 -5.25 23.59
C GLN A 538 13.27 -4.78 22.55
N ILE A 539 13.38 -3.46 22.34
CA ILE A 539 14.37 -2.84 21.46
C ILE A 539 15.25 -1.91 22.29
N GLU A 540 16.55 -2.09 22.17
CA GLU A 540 17.58 -1.25 22.80
C GLU A 540 18.52 -0.71 21.73
N VAL A 541 18.85 0.57 21.82
CA VAL A 541 19.82 1.23 20.93
C VAL A 541 20.91 1.84 21.79
N ASP A 542 22.15 1.47 21.50
CA ASP A 542 23.30 2.04 22.19
C ASP A 542 23.54 3.49 21.72
N PRO A 543 23.59 4.47 22.64
CA PRO A 543 23.67 5.88 22.27
C PRO A 543 25.02 6.31 21.69
N GLU A 544 26.08 5.53 21.90
CA GLU A 544 27.43 5.85 21.40
C GLU A 544 27.74 5.14 20.09
N THR A 545 27.35 3.86 19.96
CA THR A 545 27.69 3.03 18.81
C THR A 545 26.54 2.84 17.83
N PHE A 546 25.31 3.26 18.20
CA PHE A 546 24.06 3.07 17.45
C PHE A 546 23.70 1.59 17.18
N LYS A 547 24.37 0.65 17.83
CA LYS A 547 24.03 -0.76 17.72
C LYS A 547 22.65 -1.03 18.29
N VAL A 548 21.92 -1.92 17.67
CA VAL A 548 20.55 -2.26 18.05
C VAL A 548 20.48 -3.69 18.55
N TRP A 549 19.82 -3.91 19.68
CA TRP A 549 19.48 -5.23 20.19
C TRP A 549 17.97 -5.41 20.22
N VAL A 550 17.54 -6.59 19.83
CA VAL A 550 16.14 -7.00 19.85
C VAL A 550 16.04 -8.25 20.71
N ASN A 551 15.31 -8.15 21.84
CA ASN A 551 15.24 -9.21 22.86
C ASN A 551 16.64 -9.71 23.30
N GLY A 552 17.59 -8.77 23.45
CA GLY A 552 18.98 -9.06 23.84
C GLY A 552 19.88 -9.63 22.74
N ALA A 553 19.38 -9.89 21.54
CA ALA A 553 20.18 -10.31 20.39
C ALA A 553 20.57 -9.11 19.52
N HIS A 554 21.84 -9.03 19.10
CA HIS A 554 22.31 -7.96 18.22
C HIS A 554 21.63 -8.06 16.84
N ALA A 555 20.89 -7.04 16.48
CA ALA A 555 20.15 -6.96 15.23
C ALA A 555 21.03 -6.29 14.16
N TYR A 556 21.64 -7.08 13.30
CA TYR A 556 22.52 -6.61 12.25
C TYR A 556 22.50 -7.53 11.03
N ILE A 557 22.39 -6.98 9.84
CA ILE A 557 22.67 -7.65 8.57
C ILE A 557 23.78 -6.92 7.82
N LYS A 558 24.48 -7.61 6.95
CA LYS A 558 25.42 -6.96 6.02
C LYS A 558 24.61 -6.14 4.99
N PRO A 559 25.20 -5.10 4.39
CA PRO A 559 24.56 -4.42 3.27
C PRO A 559 24.44 -5.34 2.04
N ALA A 560 23.34 -5.19 1.28
CA ALA A 560 23.06 -5.93 0.06
C ALA A 560 23.92 -5.47 -1.14
#